data_59162a71594fab5e5e67ffc43d55f6ab
#
_entry.id   59162a71594fab5e5e67ffc43d55f6ab
#
_cell.length_a   1.000
_cell.length_b   1.000
_cell.length_c   1.000
_cell.angle_alpha   90.00
_cell.angle_beta   90.00
_cell.angle_gamma   90.00
#
_symmetry.space_group_name_H-M   'P 1'
#
loop_
_entity.id
_entity.type
_entity.pdbx_description
1 polymer ?
#
loop_
_entity_poly.entity_id
_entity_poly.type
_entity_poly.pdbx_seq_one_letter_code
_entity_poly.pdbx_strand_id
1 'polypeptide(L)'
;GKGCQVWDVDGNKYIDYVMACQPLILGYADPDVNKAVTKQLKLGSTFSISNELELEVSELMIKHIPGAEAVRFGKNGADATSIAVRMSRAITKRDHIAFCGYHGWHDWFVGTTDLNAGIPKFNEQLAHSFSYNDIDSLERIFKKYKNKIACVIMEPITVAGPKSGMNGSTKWKDFNSKKNFLIDVKKICRKNGALLVFDEVVTGFRYDMGGAQKMFNIIPDLSCFAKAMSNGIPVS
;
A
#
# COMPACT_ATOMS: atom_id res chain seq x y z
N GLY A 1 0.44 24.82 -8.80
CA GLY A 1 -0.60 24.70 -7.79
C GLY A 1 -0.20 25.33 -6.47
N LYS A 2 -1.18 25.65 -5.62
CA LYS A 2 -0.98 26.19 -4.27
C LYS A 2 -2.17 25.78 -3.37
N GLY A 3 -1.89 25.17 -2.23
CA GLY A 3 -2.94 24.64 -1.37
C GLY A 3 -3.83 23.65 -2.11
N CYS A 4 -5.15 23.86 -2.14
CA CYS A 4 -6.10 23.01 -2.88
C CYS A 4 -6.33 23.45 -4.34
N GLN A 5 -5.58 24.40 -4.85
CA GLN A 5 -5.82 25.03 -6.15
C GLN A 5 -4.72 24.66 -7.16
N VAL A 6 -5.14 24.45 -8.41
CA VAL A 6 -4.25 24.21 -9.55
C VAL A 6 -4.66 25.11 -10.72
N TRP A 7 -3.69 25.50 -11.54
CA TRP A 7 -3.89 26.28 -12.75
C TRP A 7 -3.39 25.49 -13.96
N ASP A 8 -4.15 25.54 -15.05
CA ASP A 8 -3.68 25.06 -16.34
C ASP A 8 -2.73 26.06 -17.02
N VAL A 9 -2.26 25.72 -18.21
CA VAL A 9 -1.32 26.54 -18.96
C VAL A 9 -1.96 27.84 -19.50
N ASP A 10 -3.28 27.89 -19.61
CA ASP A 10 -4.06 29.04 -20.04
C ASP A 10 -4.43 29.97 -18.87
N GLY A 11 -4.03 29.63 -17.64
CA GLY A 11 -4.27 30.40 -16.42
C GLY A 11 -5.63 30.14 -15.77
N ASN A 12 -6.42 29.18 -16.24
CA ASN A 12 -7.69 28.82 -15.63
C ASN A 12 -7.43 28.13 -14.26
N LYS A 13 -8.24 28.50 -13.28
CA LYS A 13 -8.09 28.07 -11.89
C LYS A 13 -9.12 27.00 -11.54
N TYR A 14 -8.65 25.93 -10.92
CA TYR A 14 -9.47 24.79 -10.48
C TYR A 14 -9.25 24.46 -9.01
N ILE A 15 -10.25 23.88 -8.35
CA ILE A 15 -10.08 23.18 -7.06
C ILE A 15 -9.75 21.73 -7.37
N ASP A 16 -8.58 21.27 -6.94
CA ASP A 16 -8.13 19.90 -7.18
C ASP A 16 -8.63 18.94 -6.10
N TYR A 17 -9.69 18.19 -6.41
CA TYR A 17 -10.17 17.10 -5.58
C TYR A 17 -9.41 15.77 -5.76
N VAL A 18 -8.59 15.67 -6.82
CA VAL A 18 -7.80 14.47 -7.12
C VAL A 18 -6.48 14.47 -6.33
N MET A 19 -6.02 15.64 -5.89
CA MET A 19 -4.80 15.82 -5.09
C MET A 19 -3.58 15.16 -5.74
N ALA A 20 -3.38 15.41 -7.04
CA ALA A 20 -2.32 14.80 -7.86
C ALA A 20 -2.28 13.26 -7.77
N CYS A 21 -3.43 12.60 -7.81
CA CYS A 21 -3.62 11.18 -7.53
C CYS A 21 -3.31 10.79 -6.07
N GLN A 22 -3.73 11.66 -5.14
CA GLN A 22 -3.79 11.43 -3.69
C GLN A 22 -2.51 11.61 -2.86
N PRO A 23 -1.32 11.97 -3.37
CA PRO A 23 -0.18 12.22 -2.50
C PRO A 23 -0.28 13.53 -1.71
N LEU A 24 -0.93 14.57 -2.25
CA LEU A 24 -0.94 15.91 -1.67
C LEU A 24 -1.91 16.06 -0.49
N ILE A 25 -1.58 15.47 0.65
CA ILE A 25 -2.43 15.53 1.85
C ILE A 25 -2.43 16.92 2.50
N LEU A 26 -1.31 17.67 2.40
CA LEU A 26 -1.17 19.03 2.90
C LEU A 26 -1.44 20.09 1.82
N GLY A 27 -1.68 19.64 0.58
CA GLY A 27 -1.89 20.52 -0.58
C GLY A 27 -0.60 20.82 -1.34
N TYR A 28 -0.77 21.60 -2.44
CA TYR A 28 0.31 22.02 -3.31
C TYR A 28 1.22 23.05 -2.63
N ALA A 29 2.53 22.92 -2.85
CA ALA A 29 3.54 23.88 -2.43
C ALA A 29 3.46 24.24 -0.94
N ASP A 30 3.23 23.24 -0.09
CA ASP A 30 3.21 23.41 1.36
C ASP A 30 4.54 24.06 1.82
N PRO A 31 4.48 25.17 2.59
CA PRO A 31 5.67 25.94 2.92
C PRO A 31 6.65 25.20 3.83
N ASP A 32 6.16 24.36 4.74
CA ASP A 32 7.01 23.63 5.67
C ASP A 32 7.73 22.49 4.97
N VAL A 33 7.03 21.77 4.09
CA VAL A 33 7.62 20.72 3.23
C VAL A 33 8.68 21.35 2.32
N ASN A 34 8.36 22.44 1.62
CA ASN A 34 9.29 23.11 0.72
C ASN A 34 10.55 23.61 1.46
N LYS A 35 10.38 24.17 2.66
CA LYS A 35 11.49 24.65 3.51
C LYS A 35 12.40 23.49 3.92
N ALA A 36 11.84 22.36 4.36
CA ALA A 36 12.60 21.19 4.76
C ALA A 36 13.39 20.61 3.58
N VAL A 37 12.73 20.42 2.42
CA VAL A 37 13.36 19.91 1.20
C VAL A 37 14.49 20.85 0.73
N THR A 38 14.24 22.18 0.68
CA THR A 38 15.24 23.15 0.27
C THR A 38 16.46 23.15 1.21
N LYS A 39 16.25 23.00 2.52
CA LYS A 39 17.33 22.86 3.50
C LYS A 39 18.17 21.61 3.20
N GLN A 40 17.51 20.47 2.99
CA GLN A 40 18.20 19.22 2.75
C GLN A 40 18.97 19.18 1.43
N LEU A 41 18.42 19.76 0.36
CA LEU A 41 19.10 19.83 -0.94
C LEU A 41 20.46 20.54 -0.88
N LYS A 42 20.64 21.50 0.04
CA LYS A 42 21.94 22.16 0.26
C LYS A 42 22.98 21.25 0.89
N LEU A 43 22.57 20.16 1.53
CA LEU A 43 23.44 19.16 2.17
C LEU A 43 23.61 17.91 1.30
N GLY A 44 22.78 17.76 0.27
CA GLY A 44 22.71 16.60 -0.61
C GLY A 44 21.44 15.78 -0.39
N SER A 45 21.08 14.98 -1.40
CA SER A 45 19.86 14.19 -1.42
C SER A 45 20.08 12.68 -1.53
N THR A 46 21.32 12.27 -1.82
CA THR A 46 21.67 10.84 -1.99
C THR A 46 23.07 10.61 -1.45
N PHE A 47 23.22 9.59 -0.61
CA PHE A 47 24.47 9.30 0.10
C PHE A 47 24.86 7.84 -0.04
N SER A 48 26.17 7.57 0.04
CA SER A 48 26.70 6.19 -0.02
C SER A 48 26.60 5.45 1.32
N ILE A 49 26.31 6.18 2.40
CA ILE A 49 26.12 5.66 3.75
C ILE A 49 24.76 6.11 4.28
N SER A 50 24.26 5.42 5.31
CA SER A 50 22.98 5.79 5.94
C SER A 50 23.00 7.21 6.47
N ASN A 51 21.88 7.90 6.32
CA ASN A 51 21.67 9.28 6.73
C ASN A 51 20.86 9.33 8.02
N GLU A 52 21.09 10.35 8.85
CA GLU A 52 20.33 10.56 10.10
C GLU A 52 18.81 10.64 9.84
N LEU A 53 18.38 11.27 8.74
CA LEU A 53 16.96 11.35 8.39
C LEU A 53 16.33 9.98 8.10
N GLU A 54 17.09 9.03 7.53
CA GLU A 54 16.57 7.66 7.35
C GLU A 54 16.29 6.99 8.69
N LEU A 55 17.17 7.20 9.70
CA LEU A 55 16.98 6.70 11.03
C LEU A 55 15.77 7.37 11.71
N GLU A 56 15.72 8.71 11.72
CA GLU A 56 14.62 9.47 12.32
C GLU A 56 13.25 9.07 11.74
N VAL A 57 13.15 8.96 10.40
CA VAL A 57 11.89 8.55 9.74
C VAL A 57 11.56 7.10 10.07
N SER A 58 12.56 6.20 10.13
CA SER A 58 12.33 4.80 10.51
C SER A 58 11.78 4.70 11.94
N GLU A 59 12.33 5.44 12.89
CA GLU A 59 11.86 5.49 14.28
C GLU A 59 10.43 6.05 14.38
N LEU A 60 10.11 7.10 13.60
CA LEU A 60 8.75 7.65 13.52
C LEU A 60 7.76 6.62 12.94
N MET A 61 8.13 5.91 11.89
CA MET A 61 7.28 4.86 11.32
C MET A 61 7.05 3.73 12.32
N ILE A 62 8.10 3.22 12.96
CA ILE A 62 7.98 2.17 13.98
C ILE A 62 7.10 2.63 15.15
N LYS A 63 7.21 3.88 15.56
CA LYS A 63 6.40 4.46 16.64
C LYS A 63 4.91 4.53 16.31
N HIS A 64 4.55 4.84 15.06
CA HIS A 64 3.17 5.14 14.68
C HIS A 64 2.44 3.98 13.97
N ILE A 65 3.18 3.09 13.30
CA ILE A 65 2.61 1.98 12.53
C ILE A 65 2.59 0.72 13.38
N PRO A 66 1.42 0.17 13.73
CA PRO A 66 1.31 -1.01 14.57
C PRO A 66 2.05 -2.22 13.97
N GLY A 67 2.89 -2.86 14.78
CA GLY A 67 3.63 -4.06 14.38
C GLY A 67 4.85 -3.81 13.47
N ALA A 68 5.17 -2.55 13.19
CA ALA A 68 6.41 -2.23 12.48
C ALA A 68 7.62 -2.42 13.40
N GLU A 69 8.59 -3.20 12.97
CA GLU A 69 9.85 -3.48 13.68
C GLU A 69 11.06 -3.02 12.86
N ALA A 70 10.91 -2.90 11.55
CA ALA A 70 11.94 -2.44 10.63
C ALA A 70 11.31 -1.71 9.43
N VAL A 71 12.08 -0.82 8.81
CA VAL A 71 11.67 -0.04 7.63
C VAL A 71 12.67 -0.22 6.50
N ARG A 72 12.16 -0.32 5.28
CA ARG A 72 12.97 -0.30 4.06
C ARG A 72 12.43 0.77 3.13
N PHE A 73 13.26 1.73 2.75
CA PHE A 73 12.87 2.81 1.85
C PHE A 73 12.99 2.43 0.37
N GLY A 74 12.03 2.91 -0.41
CA GLY A 74 12.01 2.96 -1.86
C GLY A 74 11.71 4.38 -2.35
N LYS A 75 11.44 4.57 -3.64
CA LYS A 75 11.14 5.90 -4.22
C LYS A 75 9.69 6.10 -4.58
N ASN A 76 8.93 5.05 -4.76
CA ASN A 76 7.50 5.12 -5.13
C ASN A 76 6.75 3.88 -4.63
N GLY A 77 5.40 3.96 -4.65
CA GLY A 77 4.56 2.86 -4.16
C GLY A 77 4.77 1.53 -4.90
N ALA A 78 5.10 1.56 -6.21
CA ALA A 78 5.37 0.34 -6.96
C ALA A 78 6.68 -0.34 -6.50
N ASP A 79 7.67 0.44 -6.06
CA ASP A 79 8.88 -0.11 -5.42
C ASP A 79 8.52 -0.81 -4.12
N ALA A 80 7.75 -0.15 -3.23
CA ALA A 80 7.35 -0.71 -1.93
C ALA A 80 6.59 -2.03 -2.10
N THR A 81 5.57 -2.07 -2.98
CA THR A 81 4.79 -3.30 -3.23
C THR A 81 5.64 -4.41 -3.84
N SER A 82 6.56 -4.08 -4.75
CA SER A 82 7.49 -5.06 -5.35
C SER A 82 8.50 -5.59 -4.34
N ILE A 83 9.02 -4.74 -3.45
CA ILE A 83 9.90 -5.15 -2.35
C ILE A 83 9.14 -6.12 -1.44
N ALA A 84 7.91 -5.80 -1.04
CA ALA A 84 7.10 -6.64 -0.17
C ALA A 84 6.80 -8.02 -0.80
N VAL A 85 6.43 -8.06 -2.08
CA VAL A 85 6.23 -9.32 -2.83
C VAL A 85 7.53 -10.12 -2.90
N ARG A 86 8.65 -9.48 -3.23
CA ARG A 86 9.96 -10.14 -3.31
C ARG A 86 10.42 -10.68 -1.97
N MET A 87 10.23 -9.93 -0.88
CA MET A 87 10.51 -10.39 0.48
C MET A 87 9.62 -11.58 0.85
N SER A 88 8.34 -11.51 0.54
CA SER A 88 7.40 -12.61 0.81
C SER A 88 7.82 -13.91 0.11
N ARG A 89 8.22 -13.83 -1.15
CA ARG A 89 8.75 -14.98 -1.90
C ARG A 89 10.04 -15.53 -1.26
N ALA A 90 10.94 -14.67 -0.86
CA ALA A 90 12.19 -15.08 -0.22
C ALA A 90 11.97 -15.77 1.13
N ILE A 91 11.07 -15.25 1.96
CA ILE A 91 10.75 -15.78 3.29
C ILE A 91 10.03 -17.13 3.17
N THR A 92 8.99 -17.20 2.32
CA THR A 92 8.14 -18.41 2.21
C THR A 92 8.72 -19.48 1.29
N LYS A 93 9.70 -19.16 0.45
CA LYS A 93 10.24 -20.00 -0.62
C LYS A 93 9.15 -20.43 -1.62
N ARG A 94 8.21 -19.53 -1.91
CA ARG A 94 7.07 -19.75 -2.82
C ARG A 94 7.03 -18.63 -3.85
N ASP A 95 6.43 -18.89 -5.03
CA ASP A 95 6.48 -17.96 -6.17
C ASP A 95 5.16 -17.24 -6.42
N HIS A 96 4.03 -17.91 -6.18
CA HIS A 96 2.71 -17.37 -6.49
C HIS A 96 2.26 -16.34 -5.44
N ILE A 97 1.46 -15.38 -5.87
CA ILE A 97 0.82 -14.38 -5.01
C ILE A 97 -0.68 -14.33 -5.30
N ALA A 98 -1.47 -14.01 -4.28
CA ALA A 98 -2.85 -13.58 -4.45
C ALA A 98 -2.93 -12.06 -4.22
N PHE A 99 -3.73 -11.33 -5.02
CA PHE A 99 -3.82 -9.88 -4.89
C PHE A 99 -5.25 -9.37 -5.03
N CYS A 100 -5.52 -8.20 -4.43
CA CYS A 100 -6.77 -7.48 -4.58
C CYS A 100 -6.53 -5.96 -4.47
N GLY A 101 -6.86 -5.21 -5.52
CA GLY A 101 -6.62 -3.78 -5.64
C GLY A 101 -5.58 -3.45 -6.71
N TYR A 102 -5.09 -2.20 -6.69
CA TYR A 102 -4.07 -1.71 -7.61
C TYR A 102 -2.71 -1.60 -6.89
N HIS A 103 -1.66 -2.20 -7.44
CA HIS A 103 -0.37 -2.32 -6.75
C HIS A 103 0.83 -1.77 -7.53
N GLY A 104 0.60 -0.83 -8.42
CA GLY A 104 1.66 -0.17 -9.19
C GLY A 104 1.77 -0.68 -10.62
N TRP A 105 2.88 -0.32 -11.31
CA TRP A 105 3.07 -0.55 -12.74
C TRP A 105 4.16 -1.59 -13.06
N HIS A 106 4.79 -2.20 -12.03
CA HIS A 106 5.80 -3.22 -12.26
C HIS A 106 5.19 -4.51 -12.82
N ASP A 107 5.96 -5.23 -13.62
CA ASP A 107 5.54 -6.39 -14.43
C ASP A 107 4.71 -7.42 -13.67
N TRP A 108 5.07 -7.72 -12.42
CA TRP A 108 4.39 -8.75 -11.62
C TRP A 108 2.90 -8.44 -11.39
N PHE A 109 2.54 -7.14 -11.38
CA PHE A 109 1.17 -6.70 -11.18
C PHE A 109 0.53 -6.25 -12.50
N VAL A 110 1.16 -5.30 -13.24
CA VAL A 110 0.53 -4.73 -14.44
C VAL A 110 0.36 -5.77 -15.54
N GLY A 111 1.18 -6.83 -15.56
CA GLY A 111 1.02 -7.97 -16.45
C GLY A 111 -0.32 -8.71 -16.29
N THR A 112 -1.01 -8.53 -15.17
CA THR A 112 -2.34 -9.11 -14.91
C THR A 112 -3.51 -8.21 -15.35
N THR A 113 -3.23 -7.06 -15.91
CA THR A 113 -4.20 -6.05 -16.34
C THR A 113 -4.25 -5.92 -17.86
N ASP A 114 -5.19 -5.14 -18.38
CA ASP A 114 -5.28 -4.84 -19.83
C ASP A 114 -4.12 -3.96 -20.33
N LEU A 115 -3.30 -3.40 -19.42
CA LEU A 115 -2.12 -2.58 -19.74
C LEU A 115 -0.83 -3.42 -19.82
N ASN A 116 -0.91 -4.67 -20.28
CA ASN A 116 0.19 -5.65 -20.24
C ASN A 116 1.08 -5.67 -21.50
N ALA A 117 0.96 -4.72 -22.41
CA ALA A 117 1.78 -4.65 -23.59
C ALA A 117 3.28 -4.60 -23.25
N GLY A 118 4.08 -5.50 -23.84
CA GLY A 118 5.53 -5.60 -23.58
C GLY A 118 5.91 -6.44 -22.36
N ILE A 119 4.96 -6.98 -21.62
CA ILE A 119 5.25 -7.83 -20.46
C ILE A 119 5.28 -9.31 -20.87
N PRO A 120 6.31 -10.08 -20.46
CA PRO A 120 6.36 -11.50 -20.73
C PRO A 120 5.17 -12.24 -20.10
N LYS A 121 4.48 -13.10 -20.86
CA LYS A 121 3.32 -13.88 -20.41
C LYS A 121 3.56 -14.73 -19.16
N PHE A 122 4.80 -15.08 -18.88
CA PHE A 122 5.18 -15.80 -17.67
C PHE A 122 4.80 -15.06 -16.38
N ASN A 123 4.87 -13.74 -16.38
CA ASN A 123 4.58 -12.93 -15.18
C ASN A 123 3.13 -13.05 -14.74
N GLU A 124 2.18 -13.18 -15.69
CA GLU A 124 0.76 -13.35 -15.41
C GLU A 124 0.46 -14.66 -14.64
N GLN A 125 1.28 -15.71 -14.85
CA GLN A 125 1.05 -17.03 -14.27
C GLN A 125 1.28 -17.09 -12.76
N LEU A 126 1.97 -16.13 -12.19
CA LEU A 126 2.37 -16.12 -10.78
C LEU A 126 1.52 -15.20 -9.90
N ALA A 127 0.66 -14.38 -10.49
CA ALA A 127 -0.19 -13.44 -9.76
C ALA A 127 -1.69 -13.72 -10.03
N HIS A 128 -2.48 -13.85 -8.96
CA HIS A 128 -3.85 -14.31 -9.02
C HIS A 128 -4.77 -13.32 -8.32
N SER A 129 -5.70 -12.72 -9.06
CA SER A 129 -6.66 -11.77 -8.51
C SER A 129 -7.78 -12.46 -7.73
N PHE A 130 -8.18 -11.87 -6.62
CA PHE A 130 -9.42 -12.20 -5.91
C PHE A 130 -10.27 -10.94 -5.69
N SER A 131 -11.57 -11.14 -5.49
CA SER A 131 -12.50 -10.02 -5.33
C SER A 131 -12.53 -9.51 -3.89
N TYR A 132 -12.51 -8.18 -3.71
CA TYR A 132 -12.66 -7.57 -2.40
C TYR A 132 -14.01 -7.94 -1.78
N ASN A 133 -14.04 -8.26 -0.49
CA ASN A 133 -15.22 -8.73 0.23
C ASN A 133 -15.80 -10.10 -0.22
N ASP A 134 -15.06 -10.88 -1.03
CA ASP A 134 -15.40 -12.24 -1.45
C ASP A 134 -14.31 -13.21 -0.96
N ILE A 135 -14.51 -13.77 0.22
CA ILE A 135 -13.55 -14.70 0.84
C ILE A 135 -13.44 -16.02 0.08
N ASP A 136 -14.53 -16.47 -0.56
CA ASP A 136 -14.56 -17.70 -1.33
C ASP A 136 -13.66 -17.60 -2.56
N SER A 137 -13.55 -16.40 -3.16
CA SER A 137 -12.63 -16.15 -4.28
C SER A 137 -11.17 -16.38 -3.88
N LEU A 138 -10.78 -15.94 -2.69
CA LEU A 138 -9.45 -16.17 -2.14
C LEU A 138 -9.22 -17.64 -1.78
N GLU A 139 -10.20 -18.31 -1.17
CA GLU A 139 -10.10 -19.74 -0.85
C GLU A 139 -9.91 -20.59 -2.10
N ARG A 140 -10.60 -20.28 -3.21
CA ARG A 140 -10.40 -20.96 -4.51
C ARG A 140 -8.97 -20.87 -4.99
N ILE A 141 -8.29 -19.71 -4.80
CA ILE A 141 -6.88 -19.54 -5.18
C ILE A 141 -6.00 -20.46 -4.31
N PHE A 142 -6.18 -20.45 -2.99
CA PHE A 142 -5.39 -21.31 -2.10
C PHE A 142 -5.63 -22.81 -2.35
N LYS A 143 -6.85 -23.20 -2.73
CA LYS A 143 -7.16 -24.58 -3.13
C LYS A 143 -6.45 -24.97 -4.42
N LYS A 144 -6.48 -24.10 -5.44
CA LYS A 144 -5.86 -24.32 -6.76
C LYS A 144 -4.33 -24.34 -6.67
N TYR A 145 -3.74 -23.45 -5.90
CA TYR A 145 -2.29 -23.28 -5.76
C TYR A 145 -1.79 -23.67 -4.37
N LYS A 146 -2.24 -24.83 -3.89
CA LYS A 146 -1.90 -25.33 -2.56
C LYS A 146 -0.39 -25.29 -2.29
N ASN A 147 0.00 -24.69 -1.16
CA ASN A 147 1.38 -24.53 -0.71
C ASN A 147 2.30 -23.73 -1.66
N LYS A 148 1.73 -22.99 -2.64
CA LYS A 148 2.52 -22.19 -3.59
C LYS A 148 2.38 -20.68 -3.39
N ILE A 149 1.39 -20.22 -2.63
CA ILE A 149 1.13 -18.79 -2.40
C ILE A 149 2.12 -18.26 -1.36
N ALA A 150 2.93 -17.28 -1.77
CA ALA A 150 3.89 -16.58 -0.91
C ALA A 150 3.20 -15.56 -0.01
N CYS A 151 2.33 -14.76 -0.61
CA CYS A 151 1.58 -13.72 0.11
C CYS A 151 0.22 -13.45 -0.50
N VAL A 152 -0.62 -12.83 0.31
CA VAL A 152 -1.80 -12.09 -0.13
C VAL A 152 -1.45 -10.61 0.01
N ILE A 153 -1.44 -9.86 -1.08
CA ILE A 153 -1.28 -8.40 -1.07
C ILE A 153 -2.60 -7.74 -1.42
N MET A 154 -3.02 -6.76 -0.61
CA MET A 154 -4.30 -6.10 -0.81
C MET A 154 -4.34 -4.68 -0.25
N GLU A 155 -5.14 -3.83 -0.87
CA GLU A 155 -5.56 -2.57 -0.25
C GLU A 155 -6.54 -2.89 0.89
N PRO A 156 -6.29 -2.46 2.13
CA PRO A 156 -7.18 -2.76 3.26
C PRO A 156 -8.55 -2.07 3.16
N ILE A 157 -8.62 -0.98 2.41
CA ILE A 157 -9.83 -0.25 2.04
C ILE A 157 -9.77 0.03 0.54
N THR A 158 -10.88 -0.18 -0.14
CA THR A 158 -11.11 0.22 -1.53
C THR A 158 -12.22 1.29 -1.57
N VAL A 159 -13.01 1.34 -2.65
CA VAL A 159 -14.22 2.18 -2.74
C VAL A 159 -15.24 1.82 -1.65
N ALA A 160 -15.25 0.56 -1.20
CA ALA A 160 -16.06 0.08 -0.08
C ALA A 160 -15.15 -0.32 1.09
N GLY A 161 -15.67 -0.20 2.31
CA GLY A 161 -15.03 -0.77 3.49
C GLY A 161 -15.12 -2.30 3.53
N PRO A 162 -14.35 -2.95 4.42
CA PRO A 162 -14.43 -4.40 4.60
C PRO A 162 -15.80 -4.81 5.15
N LYS A 163 -16.42 -5.84 4.58
CA LYS A 163 -17.65 -6.43 5.11
C LYS A 163 -17.47 -6.82 6.56
N SER A 164 -18.45 -6.43 7.40
CA SER A 164 -18.42 -6.61 8.85
C SER A 164 -19.74 -7.13 9.37
N GLY A 165 -19.67 -7.84 10.51
CA GLY A 165 -20.82 -8.35 11.20
C GLY A 165 -21.56 -9.46 10.46
N MET A 166 -22.72 -9.87 11.01
CA MET A 166 -23.51 -10.97 10.46
C MET A 166 -24.19 -10.62 9.12
N ASN A 167 -24.47 -9.36 8.88
CA ASN A 167 -25.20 -8.88 7.70
C ASN A 167 -24.27 -8.46 6.55
N GLY A 168 -22.95 -8.61 6.69
CA GLY A 168 -21.98 -8.24 5.65
C GLY A 168 -21.99 -6.76 5.29
N SER A 169 -22.38 -5.86 6.23
CA SER A 169 -22.38 -4.41 6.00
C SER A 169 -20.98 -3.88 5.71
N THR A 170 -20.88 -2.95 4.75
CA THR A 170 -19.67 -2.20 4.44
C THR A 170 -19.68 -0.77 5.02
N LYS A 171 -20.72 -0.42 5.77
CA LYS A 171 -20.85 0.90 6.40
C LYS A 171 -19.95 0.99 7.63
N TRP A 172 -19.29 2.11 7.81
CA TRP A 172 -18.37 2.36 8.92
C TRP A 172 -18.99 2.18 10.30
N LYS A 173 -20.25 2.63 10.49
CA LYS A 173 -20.99 2.48 11.74
C LYS A 173 -21.27 1.03 12.15
N ASP A 174 -21.24 0.13 11.19
CA ASP A 174 -21.53 -1.29 11.39
C ASP A 174 -20.22 -2.12 11.49
N PHE A 175 -19.07 -1.44 11.51
CA PHE A 175 -17.78 -2.12 11.52
C PHE A 175 -17.58 -2.94 12.80
N ASN A 176 -17.28 -4.21 12.64
CA ASN A 176 -16.96 -5.13 13.71
C ASN A 176 -15.47 -5.49 13.68
N SER A 177 -14.71 -4.99 14.67
CA SER A 177 -13.27 -5.24 14.77
C SER A 177 -12.90 -6.70 15.07
N LYS A 178 -13.85 -7.52 15.54
CA LYS A 178 -13.64 -8.94 15.87
C LYS A 178 -14.04 -9.89 14.75
N LYS A 179 -14.89 -9.43 13.81
CA LYS A 179 -15.40 -10.24 12.71
C LYS A 179 -15.61 -9.39 11.47
N ASN A 180 -14.68 -9.44 10.54
CA ASN A 180 -14.73 -8.73 9.28
C ASN A 180 -13.88 -9.44 8.22
N PHE A 181 -14.04 -9.03 6.97
CA PHE A 181 -13.34 -9.60 5.81
C PHE A 181 -11.81 -9.64 5.98
N LEU A 182 -11.19 -8.58 6.51
CA LEU A 182 -9.73 -8.53 6.67
C LEU A 182 -9.22 -9.55 7.69
N ILE A 183 -9.99 -9.80 8.77
CA ILE A 183 -9.68 -10.85 9.75
C ILE A 183 -9.72 -12.22 9.09
N ASP A 184 -10.71 -12.47 8.23
CA ASP A 184 -10.85 -13.76 7.58
C ASP A 184 -9.73 -13.98 6.55
N VAL A 185 -9.34 -12.94 5.80
CA VAL A 185 -8.13 -12.97 4.96
C VAL A 185 -6.90 -13.31 5.80
N LYS A 186 -6.69 -12.62 6.93
CA LYS A 186 -5.55 -12.89 7.84
C LYS A 186 -5.53 -14.34 8.34
N LYS A 187 -6.69 -14.90 8.70
CA LYS A 187 -6.81 -16.29 9.12
C LYS A 187 -6.44 -17.26 8.00
N ILE A 188 -6.91 -17.00 6.78
CA ILE A 188 -6.57 -17.83 5.61
C ILE A 188 -5.07 -17.79 5.33
N CYS A 189 -4.45 -16.61 5.35
CA CYS A 189 -3.00 -16.48 5.19
C CYS A 189 -2.26 -17.35 6.22
N ARG A 190 -2.56 -17.17 7.50
CA ARG A 190 -1.93 -17.95 8.59
C ARG A 190 -2.12 -19.45 8.43
N LYS A 191 -3.35 -19.89 8.14
CA LYS A 191 -3.67 -21.33 7.94
C LYS A 191 -2.83 -21.96 6.84
N ASN A 192 -2.49 -21.20 5.80
CA ASN A 192 -1.77 -21.69 4.62
C ASN A 192 -0.27 -21.31 4.63
N GLY A 193 0.23 -20.66 5.67
CA GLY A 193 1.63 -20.24 5.77
C GLY A 193 2.02 -19.21 4.69
N ALA A 194 1.08 -18.35 4.26
CA ALA A 194 1.32 -17.22 3.40
C ALA A 194 1.37 -15.93 4.22
N LEU A 195 2.14 -14.94 3.77
CA LEU A 195 2.20 -13.64 4.43
C LEU A 195 1.01 -12.76 4.01
N LEU A 196 0.52 -11.93 4.92
CA LEU A 196 -0.43 -10.86 4.63
C LEU A 196 0.33 -9.56 4.41
N VAL A 197 0.14 -8.94 3.26
CA VAL A 197 0.71 -7.63 2.93
C VAL A 197 -0.43 -6.62 2.76
N PHE A 198 -0.41 -5.53 3.52
CA PHE A 198 -1.30 -4.41 3.28
C PHE A 198 -0.63 -3.36 2.40
N ASP A 199 -1.25 -3.07 1.27
CA ASP A 199 -0.92 -1.93 0.44
C ASP A 199 -1.62 -0.68 1.03
N GLU A 200 -0.88 0.05 1.85
CA GLU A 200 -1.30 1.29 2.48
C GLU A 200 -0.82 2.54 1.69
N VAL A 201 -0.47 2.37 0.42
CA VAL A 201 0.01 3.47 -0.43
C VAL A 201 -1.02 4.59 -0.53
N VAL A 202 -2.32 4.24 -0.55
CA VAL A 202 -3.44 5.21 -0.53
C VAL A 202 -3.92 5.49 0.89
N THR A 203 -4.06 4.46 1.70
CA THR A 203 -4.73 4.52 3.00
C THR A 203 -3.83 5.00 4.14
N GLY A 204 -2.52 4.82 4.01
CA GLY A 204 -1.52 5.26 4.99
C GLY A 204 -1.55 6.77 5.20
N PHE A 205 -1.45 7.20 6.45
CA PHE A 205 -1.50 8.59 6.90
C PHE A 205 -2.80 9.35 6.56
N ARG A 206 -3.78 8.68 5.95
CA ARG A 206 -5.03 9.27 5.51
C ARG A 206 -6.20 8.97 6.45
N TYR A 207 -6.31 7.76 6.94
CA TYR A 207 -7.35 7.35 7.90
C TYR A 207 -6.86 7.43 9.35
N ASP A 208 -5.61 7.10 9.58
CA ASP A 208 -4.90 7.22 10.85
C ASP A 208 -3.40 7.36 10.55
N MET A 209 -2.61 7.86 11.50
CA MET A 209 -1.14 7.91 11.39
C MET A 209 -0.53 6.52 11.14
N GLY A 210 -1.12 5.48 11.69
CA GLY A 210 -0.72 4.10 11.48
C GLY A 210 -1.43 3.39 10.32
N GLY A 211 -2.14 4.12 9.47
CA GLY A 211 -2.87 3.58 8.32
C GLY A 211 -4.17 2.88 8.67
N ALA A 212 -4.78 2.25 7.68
CA ALA A 212 -6.01 1.47 7.87
C ALA A 212 -5.81 0.27 8.79
N GLN A 213 -4.61 -0.32 8.82
CA GLN A 213 -4.26 -1.40 9.75
C GLN A 213 -4.48 -1.02 11.22
N LYS A 214 -4.13 0.21 11.60
CA LYS A 214 -4.37 0.72 12.96
C LYS A 214 -5.85 0.98 13.20
N MET A 215 -6.52 1.63 12.26
CA MET A 215 -7.95 1.90 12.31
C MET A 215 -8.78 0.62 12.50
N PHE A 216 -8.44 -0.46 11.79
CA PHE A 216 -9.14 -1.74 11.89
C PHE A 216 -8.61 -2.66 12.99
N ASN A 217 -7.49 -2.31 13.62
CA ASN A 217 -6.76 -3.14 14.56
C ASN A 217 -6.38 -4.52 13.96
N ILE A 218 -5.89 -4.52 12.73
CA ILE A 218 -5.46 -5.71 12.01
C ILE A 218 -4.05 -5.48 11.49
N ILE A 219 -3.07 -6.09 12.12
CA ILE A 219 -1.67 -5.96 11.79
C ILE A 219 -1.32 -7.02 10.74
N PRO A 220 -0.88 -6.64 9.52
CA PRO A 220 -0.34 -7.54 8.52
C PRO A 220 1.10 -7.97 8.87
N ASP A 221 1.69 -8.84 8.06
CA ASP A 221 3.10 -9.21 8.18
C ASP A 221 4.02 -8.15 7.54
N LEU A 222 3.55 -7.48 6.48
CA LEU A 222 4.23 -6.39 5.79
C LEU A 222 3.23 -5.29 5.43
N SER A 223 3.68 -4.04 5.40
CA SER A 223 2.88 -2.88 4.98
C SER A 223 3.67 -1.98 4.03
N CYS A 224 3.02 -1.50 2.96
CA CYS A 224 3.61 -0.62 1.96
C CYS A 224 3.02 0.78 2.09
N PHE A 225 3.86 1.80 2.23
CA PHE A 225 3.46 3.20 2.34
C PHE A 225 4.11 4.03 1.24
N ALA A 226 3.43 5.08 0.79
CA ALA A 226 3.93 6.11 -0.12
C ALA A 226 2.97 7.32 -0.13
N LYS A 227 2.84 8.02 -1.25
CA LYS A 227 1.87 9.11 -1.49
C LYS A 227 1.83 10.13 -0.35
N ALA A 228 0.83 10.04 0.55
CA ALA A 228 0.63 10.98 1.66
C ALA A 228 1.83 11.06 2.62
N MET A 229 2.66 10.02 2.68
CA MET A 229 3.87 9.96 3.51
C MET A 229 4.80 11.16 3.30
N SER A 230 4.84 11.71 2.08
CA SER A 230 5.82 12.75 1.71
C SER A 230 5.20 13.97 1.04
N ASN A 231 3.87 14.07 1.00
CA ASN A 231 3.17 15.16 0.30
C ASN A 231 3.65 15.36 -1.16
N GLY A 232 3.90 14.27 -1.89
CA GLY A 232 4.27 14.28 -3.31
C GLY A 232 5.77 14.21 -3.60
N ILE A 233 6.64 14.21 -2.60
CA ILE A 233 8.08 13.96 -2.80
C ILE A 233 8.30 12.44 -2.95
N PRO A 234 9.17 11.98 -3.88
CA PRO A 234 9.38 10.55 -4.12
C PRO A 234 9.98 9.82 -2.91
N VAL A 235 9.15 9.07 -2.16
CA VAL A 235 9.56 8.16 -1.09
C VAL A 235 8.47 7.09 -0.87
N SER A 236 8.90 5.93 -0.47
CA SER A 236 8.02 4.83 -0.06
C SER A 236 8.71 3.95 0.96
#